data_c009e90802fb06bc284b2d2b6053c7b9
#
_entry.id   c009e90802fb06bc284b2d2b6053c7b9
#
_cell.length_a   1.000
_cell.length_b   1.000
_cell.length_c   1.000
_cell.angle_alpha   90.00
_cell.angle_beta   90.00
_cell.angle_gamma   90.00
#
_symmetry.space_group_name_H-M   'P 1'
#
loop_
_entity.id
_entity.type
_entity.pdbx_description
1 polymer ?
#
loop_
_entity_poly.entity_id
_entity_poly.type
_entity_poly.pdbx_seq_one_letter_code
_entity_poly.pdbx_strand_id
1 'polypeptide(L)'
;VTVVEMLDRILPVEDEEISAGLEKLYKKSGMDIRTSTTTTNVEKTKKGVKVTLAPFKDGKADESKAETIEADKILLAIGVKGRFDEAFDESLGLQVVKDHIKTDYDPAHPEPQELTYKTSVPGVYAVGDVIGPPWLAHVASEEAIVCVERIAGHDPIPIDYSVIPGCTYCHPQVASVGFTEKMLTDRGLKKDEDYQIGSYNLQAHGKAIAAGHNQGIVKIIRGLPRGEILGAHILADQATELIAELTLARRLEATSEEINVTVHAHPTMHEAVHEASLASEGRLIPG
;
A
#
# COMPACT_ATOMS: atom_id res chain seq x y z
N VAL A 1 8.86 -21.06 6.49
CA VAL A 1 9.13 -20.00 5.50
C VAL A 1 9.97 -18.94 6.16
N THR A 2 11.05 -18.51 5.50
CA THR A 2 11.86 -17.35 5.92
C THR A 2 11.59 -16.20 4.94
N VAL A 3 11.21 -15.05 5.48
CA VAL A 3 11.05 -13.79 4.73
C VAL A 3 12.26 -12.91 5.05
N VAL A 4 12.93 -12.41 4.01
CA VAL A 4 14.08 -11.51 4.15
C VAL A 4 13.71 -10.16 3.54
N GLU A 5 13.78 -9.11 4.36
CA GLU A 5 13.49 -7.75 3.96
C GLU A 5 14.68 -6.85 4.31
N MET A 6 15.13 -6.09 3.32
CA MET A 6 16.28 -5.19 3.45
C MET A 6 15.96 -3.97 4.34
N LEU A 7 14.72 -3.53 4.30
CA LEU A 7 14.25 -2.41 5.13
C LEU A 7 13.95 -2.86 6.56
N ASP A 8 13.66 -1.91 7.42
CA ASP A 8 13.46 -2.12 8.87
C ASP A 8 12.16 -2.84 9.23
N ARG A 9 11.24 -3.00 8.27
CA ARG A 9 9.95 -3.68 8.46
C ARG A 9 9.43 -4.29 7.17
N ILE A 10 8.57 -5.30 7.28
CA ILE A 10 7.80 -5.81 6.16
C ILE A 10 6.76 -4.76 5.74
N LEU A 11 6.30 -4.79 4.49
CA LEU A 11 5.35 -3.82 3.94
C LEU A 11 5.76 -2.36 4.23
N PRO A 12 6.93 -1.90 3.77
CA PRO A 12 7.51 -0.62 4.17
C PRO A 12 6.68 0.61 3.74
N VAL A 13 5.77 0.44 2.77
CA VAL A 13 4.86 1.50 2.29
C VAL A 13 3.61 1.66 3.14
N GLU A 14 3.29 0.65 3.96
CA GLU A 14 2.11 0.66 4.82
C GLU A 14 2.35 1.42 6.12
N ASP A 15 1.27 1.73 6.83
CA ASP A 15 1.34 2.28 8.18
C ASP A 15 2.13 1.35 9.12
N GLU A 16 2.94 1.93 10.00
CA GLU A 16 3.87 1.18 10.87
C GLU A 16 3.16 0.22 11.81
N GLU A 17 1.99 0.60 12.32
CA GLU A 17 1.18 -0.26 13.20
C GLU A 17 0.63 -1.47 12.44
N ILE A 18 0.19 -1.27 11.19
CA ILE A 18 -0.29 -2.36 10.33
C ILE A 18 0.84 -3.32 9.97
N SER A 19 2.00 -2.79 9.56
CA SER A 19 3.19 -3.59 9.26
C SER A 19 3.62 -4.43 10.48
N ALA A 20 3.74 -3.82 11.65
CA ALA A 20 4.10 -4.51 12.89
C ALA A 20 3.04 -5.55 13.30
N GLY A 21 1.75 -5.24 13.09
CA GLY A 21 0.64 -6.15 13.34
C GLY A 21 0.75 -7.42 12.48
N LEU A 22 0.96 -7.27 11.18
CA LEU A 22 1.12 -8.41 10.26
C LEU A 22 2.38 -9.22 10.58
N GLU A 23 3.50 -8.57 10.85
CA GLU A 23 4.74 -9.24 11.23
C GLU A 23 4.56 -10.11 12.47
N LYS A 24 3.89 -9.58 13.49
CA LYS A 24 3.56 -10.33 14.72
C LYS A 24 2.72 -11.57 14.43
N LEU A 25 1.71 -11.44 13.55
CA LEU A 25 0.84 -12.57 13.17
C LEU A 25 1.63 -13.63 12.39
N TYR A 26 2.49 -13.23 11.49
CA TYR A 26 3.32 -14.15 10.71
C TYR A 26 4.34 -14.89 11.58
N LYS A 27 5.02 -14.19 12.49
CA LYS A 27 5.90 -14.83 13.49
C LYS A 27 5.15 -15.84 14.36
N LYS A 28 3.93 -15.50 14.79
CA LYS A 28 3.06 -16.42 15.54
C LYS A 28 2.66 -17.65 14.71
N SER A 29 2.53 -17.52 13.40
CA SER A 29 2.24 -18.64 12.49
C SER A 29 3.46 -19.51 12.17
N GLY A 30 4.64 -19.16 12.69
CA GLY A 30 5.89 -19.91 12.50
C GLY A 30 6.74 -19.42 11.34
N MET A 31 6.48 -18.27 10.75
CA MET A 31 7.38 -17.66 9.78
C MET A 31 8.58 -17.01 10.47
N ASP A 32 9.76 -17.18 9.90
CA ASP A 32 10.99 -16.49 10.28
C ASP A 32 11.07 -15.17 9.47
N ILE A 33 10.85 -14.05 10.14
CA ILE A 33 10.87 -12.71 9.52
C ILE A 33 12.16 -12.00 9.91
N ARG A 34 12.96 -11.66 8.91
CA ARG A 34 14.28 -11.02 9.04
C ARG A 34 14.29 -9.69 8.31
N THR A 35 13.97 -8.63 9.01
CA THR A 35 14.07 -7.25 8.55
C THR A 35 15.50 -6.72 8.72
N SER A 36 15.82 -5.59 8.12
CA SER A 36 17.18 -5.02 8.09
C SER A 36 18.24 -6.06 7.67
N THR A 37 17.87 -6.95 6.75
CA THR A 37 18.69 -8.09 6.32
C THR A 37 18.65 -8.18 4.80
N THR A 38 19.80 -8.41 4.18
CA THR A 38 19.90 -8.58 2.72
C THR A 38 20.48 -9.94 2.36
N THR A 39 20.17 -10.38 1.16
CA THR A 39 20.79 -11.57 0.54
C THR A 39 22.04 -11.15 -0.21
N THR A 40 23.19 -11.68 0.19
CA THR A 40 24.49 -11.36 -0.44
C THR A 40 24.92 -12.41 -1.45
N ASN A 41 24.48 -13.66 -1.28
CA ASN A 41 24.80 -14.74 -2.23
C ASN A 41 23.70 -15.80 -2.28
N VAL A 42 23.51 -16.40 -3.45
CA VAL A 42 22.60 -17.53 -3.67
C VAL A 42 23.33 -18.58 -4.51
N GLU A 43 23.47 -19.77 -3.96
CA GLU A 43 24.07 -20.92 -4.62
C GLU A 43 23.04 -22.03 -4.85
N LYS A 44 22.94 -22.51 -6.08
CA LYS A 44 22.12 -23.68 -6.38
C LYS A 44 22.83 -24.95 -5.92
N THR A 45 22.13 -25.80 -5.19
CA THR A 45 22.64 -27.12 -4.74
C THR A 45 21.90 -28.25 -5.44
N LYS A 46 22.31 -29.50 -5.18
CA LYS A 46 21.59 -30.67 -5.71
C LYS A 46 20.19 -30.85 -5.15
N LYS A 47 19.91 -30.27 -3.96
CA LYS A 47 18.64 -30.48 -3.24
C LYS A 47 17.81 -29.19 -3.04
N GLY A 48 18.33 -28.03 -3.49
CA GLY A 48 17.66 -26.74 -3.26
C GLY A 48 18.61 -25.57 -3.48
N VAL A 49 18.59 -24.62 -2.59
CA VAL A 49 19.42 -23.42 -2.61
C VAL A 49 20.08 -23.19 -1.27
N LYS A 50 21.27 -22.62 -1.32
CA LYS A 50 22.01 -22.11 -0.17
C LYS A 50 22.07 -20.61 -0.27
N VAL A 51 21.57 -19.90 0.74
CA VAL A 51 21.39 -18.45 0.72
C VAL A 51 22.22 -17.83 1.83
N THR A 52 23.09 -16.89 1.50
CA THR A 52 23.87 -16.12 2.47
C THR A 52 23.13 -14.81 2.76
N LEU A 53 22.86 -14.58 4.02
CA LEU A 53 22.17 -13.41 4.55
C LEU A 53 23.13 -12.58 5.39
N ALA A 54 23.05 -11.26 5.30
CA ALA A 54 23.84 -10.37 6.15
C ALA A 54 22.94 -9.22 6.66
N PRO A 55 23.18 -8.73 7.88
CA PRO A 55 22.53 -7.51 8.36
C PRO A 55 22.78 -6.35 7.39
N PHE A 56 21.76 -5.54 7.15
CA PHE A 56 21.81 -4.40 6.25
C PHE A 56 21.50 -3.11 6.99
N LYS A 57 22.43 -2.17 6.93
CA LYS A 57 22.27 -0.85 7.57
C LYS A 57 23.02 0.21 6.76
N ASP A 58 22.46 1.42 6.68
CA ASP A 58 23.05 2.59 6.03
C ASP A 58 23.53 2.30 4.60
N GLY A 59 22.75 1.49 3.84
CA GLY A 59 23.04 1.13 2.46
C GLY A 59 24.13 0.07 2.28
N LYS A 60 24.56 -0.61 3.35
CA LYS A 60 25.63 -1.62 3.30
C LYS A 60 25.28 -2.90 4.04
N ALA A 61 25.71 -4.04 3.49
CA ALA A 61 25.69 -5.33 4.15
C ALA A 61 26.90 -5.48 5.09
N ASP A 62 26.65 -5.98 6.30
CA ASP A 62 27.72 -6.38 7.24
C ASP A 62 28.07 -7.85 7.01
N GLU A 63 28.97 -8.10 6.05
CA GLU A 63 29.39 -9.45 5.69
C GLU A 63 30.14 -10.18 6.83
N SER A 64 30.67 -9.45 7.81
CA SER A 64 31.33 -10.08 8.98
C SER A 64 30.37 -10.84 9.89
N LYS A 65 29.06 -10.54 9.76
CA LYS A 65 27.97 -11.20 10.49
C LYS A 65 27.07 -12.02 9.56
N ALA A 66 27.58 -12.34 8.37
CA ALA A 66 26.81 -13.13 7.43
C ALA A 66 26.56 -14.54 7.99
N GLU A 67 25.36 -15.03 7.74
CA GLU A 67 24.95 -16.41 8.02
C GLU A 67 24.41 -17.07 6.77
N THR A 68 24.39 -18.38 6.76
CA THR A 68 23.92 -19.14 5.61
C THR A 68 22.76 -20.03 6.02
N ILE A 69 21.68 -19.98 5.25
CA ILE A 69 20.53 -20.87 5.40
C ILE A 69 20.39 -21.75 4.15
N GLU A 70 19.79 -22.93 4.32
CA GLU A 70 19.41 -23.81 3.22
C GLU A 70 17.89 -23.82 3.07
N ALA A 71 17.41 -23.85 1.82
CA ALA A 71 16.01 -23.93 1.49
C ALA A 71 15.78 -24.77 0.24
N ASP A 72 14.58 -25.33 0.09
CA ASP A 72 14.20 -26.06 -1.11
C ASP A 72 14.08 -25.13 -2.32
N LYS A 73 13.57 -23.91 -2.10
CA LYS A 73 13.33 -22.89 -3.12
C LYS A 73 13.55 -21.48 -2.57
N ILE A 74 13.88 -20.56 -3.46
CA ILE A 74 13.89 -19.13 -3.20
C ILE A 74 12.92 -18.43 -4.17
N LEU A 75 12.12 -17.52 -3.64
CA LEU A 75 11.30 -16.59 -4.42
C LEU A 75 11.94 -15.19 -4.34
N LEU A 76 12.23 -14.61 -5.49
CA LEU A 76 12.70 -13.23 -5.59
C LEU A 76 11.51 -12.30 -5.79
N ALA A 77 11.29 -11.40 -4.84
CA ALA A 77 10.22 -10.42 -4.85
C ALA A 77 10.79 -9.02 -4.50
N ILE A 78 11.89 -8.64 -5.17
CA ILE A 78 12.72 -7.47 -4.86
C ILE A 78 12.32 -6.20 -5.62
N GLY A 79 11.15 -6.16 -6.22
CA GLY A 79 10.62 -5.05 -6.98
C GLY A 79 10.35 -5.39 -8.45
N VAL A 80 9.91 -4.38 -9.18
CA VAL A 80 9.53 -4.47 -10.59
C VAL A 80 10.18 -3.35 -11.39
N LYS A 81 10.25 -3.53 -12.71
CA LYS A 81 10.65 -2.51 -13.68
C LYS A 81 9.70 -2.53 -14.87
N GLY A 82 9.63 -1.46 -15.62
CA GLY A 82 8.91 -1.42 -16.88
C GLY A 82 9.46 -2.50 -17.82
N ARG A 83 8.56 -3.29 -18.43
CA ARG A 83 8.92 -4.32 -19.42
C ARG A 83 8.46 -3.91 -20.80
N PHE A 84 9.36 -3.31 -21.55
CA PHE A 84 9.09 -2.80 -22.90
C PHE A 84 10.21 -3.08 -23.89
N ASP A 85 11.22 -3.89 -23.52
CA ASP A 85 12.45 -4.15 -24.32
C ASP A 85 12.15 -4.69 -25.72
N GLU A 86 11.02 -5.36 -25.92
CA GLU A 86 10.59 -5.92 -27.21
C GLU A 86 9.33 -5.25 -27.77
N ALA A 87 8.83 -4.17 -27.11
CA ALA A 87 7.57 -3.55 -27.48
C ALA A 87 7.70 -2.56 -28.64
N PHE A 88 8.90 -2.00 -28.85
CA PHE A 88 9.17 -1.03 -29.91
C PHE A 88 10.67 -1.03 -30.27
N ASP A 89 10.98 -0.55 -31.46
CA ASP A 89 12.35 -0.37 -31.93
C ASP A 89 13.00 0.86 -31.26
N GLU A 90 14.26 0.76 -30.88
CA GLU A 90 15.00 1.87 -30.23
C GLU A 90 15.06 3.13 -31.10
N SER A 91 14.98 2.98 -32.43
CA SER A 91 14.93 4.11 -33.38
C SER A 91 13.71 5.02 -33.19
N LEU A 92 12.66 4.55 -32.47
CA LEU A 92 11.50 5.36 -32.10
C LEU A 92 11.88 6.55 -31.20
N GLY A 93 12.98 6.42 -30.43
CA GLY A 93 13.54 7.53 -29.65
C GLY A 93 12.73 7.85 -28.38
N LEU A 94 12.02 6.87 -27.80
CA LEU A 94 11.34 7.04 -26.53
C LEU A 94 12.35 7.32 -25.41
N GLN A 95 12.07 8.32 -24.57
CA GLN A 95 12.87 8.59 -23.39
C GLN A 95 12.50 7.59 -22.28
N VAL A 96 13.53 6.98 -21.70
CA VAL A 96 13.41 6.06 -20.57
C VAL A 96 14.18 6.63 -19.38
N VAL A 97 13.55 6.66 -18.21
CA VAL A 97 14.15 7.17 -16.96
C VAL A 97 13.89 6.15 -15.85
N LYS A 98 14.95 5.66 -15.21
CA LYS A 98 14.87 4.66 -14.12
C LYS A 98 14.00 3.45 -14.51
N ASP A 99 14.26 2.87 -15.68
CA ASP A 99 13.53 1.71 -16.22
C ASP A 99 12.02 1.95 -16.51
N HIS A 100 11.59 3.21 -16.70
CA HIS A 100 10.21 3.56 -17.06
C HIS A 100 10.19 4.51 -18.26
N ILE A 101 9.15 4.41 -19.07
CA ILE A 101 8.91 5.32 -20.19
C ILE A 101 8.49 6.68 -19.61
N LYS A 102 9.23 7.74 -19.99
CA LYS A 102 8.91 9.08 -19.52
C LYS A 102 7.67 9.64 -20.22
N THR A 103 6.72 10.08 -19.39
CA THR A 103 5.54 10.85 -19.78
C THR A 103 5.51 12.18 -19.01
N ASP A 104 4.37 12.87 -19.03
CA ASP A 104 4.08 14.01 -18.15
C ASP A 104 3.68 13.59 -16.72
N TYR A 105 3.57 12.30 -16.42
CA TYR A 105 3.34 11.79 -15.07
C TYR A 105 4.59 11.94 -14.17
N ASP A 106 4.37 12.44 -12.96
CA ASP A 106 5.38 12.51 -11.91
C ASP A 106 4.87 11.89 -10.61
N PRO A 107 5.38 10.74 -10.20
CA PRO A 107 4.94 10.06 -8.97
C PRO A 107 5.26 10.83 -7.69
N ALA A 108 6.09 11.88 -7.74
CA ALA A 108 6.35 12.75 -6.59
C ALA A 108 5.19 13.73 -6.30
N HIS A 109 4.27 13.89 -7.25
CA HIS A 109 3.12 14.78 -7.17
C HIS A 109 1.81 13.97 -7.30
N PRO A 110 1.32 13.36 -6.22
CA PRO A 110 0.13 12.50 -6.26
C PRO A 110 -1.20 13.25 -6.36
N GLU A 111 -1.17 14.57 -6.21
CA GLU A 111 -2.36 15.43 -6.33
C GLU A 111 -2.93 15.37 -7.76
N PRO A 112 -4.23 15.65 -7.98
CA PRO A 112 -4.83 15.66 -9.31
C PRO A 112 -4.08 16.56 -10.28
N GLN A 113 -3.67 16.01 -11.42
CA GLN A 113 -2.95 16.72 -12.49
C GLN A 113 -3.63 16.49 -13.83
N GLU A 114 -3.54 17.49 -14.70
CA GLU A 114 -4.02 17.43 -16.08
C GLU A 114 -3.09 16.60 -16.99
N LEU A 115 -2.88 15.34 -16.62
CA LEU A 115 -1.99 14.43 -17.33
C LEU A 115 -2.55 14.06 -18.70
N THR A 116 -1.67 14.00 -19.67
CA THR A 116 -1.98 13.58 -21.05
C THR A 116 -1.40 12.22 -21.40
N TYR A 117 -0.50 11.71 -20.55
CA TYR A 117 0.26 10.46 -20.74
C TYR A 117 1.07 10.43 -22.06
N LYS A 118 1.38 11.60 -22.62
CA LYS A 118 2.23 11.73 -23.79
C LYS A 118 3.67 11.37 -23.47
N THR A 119 4.29 10.63 -24.38
CA THR A 119 5.73 10.35 -24.33
C THR A 119 6.52 11.48 -25.01
N SER A 120 7.84 11.30 -25.08
CA SER A 120 8.73 12.18 -25.87
C SER A 120 8.48 12.13 -27.38
N VAL A 121 7.73 11.14 -27.88
CA VAL A 121 7.47 10.94 -29.29
C VAL A 121 6.03 11.34 -29.63
N PRO A 122 5.82 12.28 -30.56
CA PRO A 122 4.48 12.72 -30.93
C PRO A 122 3.59 11.56 -31.40
N GLY A 123 2.35 11.49 -30.88
CA GLY A 123 1.39 10.44 -31.20
C GLY A 123 1.60 9.12 -30.45
N VAL A 124 2.61 9.05 -29.59
CA VAL A 124 2.87 7.89 -28.72
C VAL A 124 2.56 8.25 -27.27
N TYR A 125 1.78 7.38 -26.61
CA TYR A 125 1.34 7.52 -25.23
C TYR A 125 1.76 6.29 -24.45
N ALA A 126 1.94 6.42 -23.12
CA ALA A 126 2.25 5.31 -22.24
C ALA A 126 1.46 5.46 -20.93
N VAL A 127 0.93 4.34 -20.42
CA VAL A 127 0.15 4.25 -19.18
C VAL A 127 0.50 2.96 -18.42
N GLY A 128 0.15 2.90 -17.15
CA GLY A 128 0.33 1.73 -16.31
C GLY A 128 1.77 1.53 -15.87
N ASP A 129 2.11 0.31 -15.50
CA ASP A 129 3.39 -0.05 -14.86
C ASP A 129 4.64 0.44 -15.60
N VAL A 130 4.52 0.63 -16.90
CA VAL A 130 5.66 1.08 -17.74
C VAL A 130 6.02 2.55 -17.55
N ILE A 131 5.16 3.38 -16.92
CA ILE A 131 5.44 4.79 -16.65
C ILE A 131 5.88 5.06 -15.20
N GLY A 132 5.81 4.08 -14.32
CA GLY A 132 6.25 4.17 -12.92
C GLY A 132 5.18 3.74 -11.90
N PRO A 133 5.50 3.92 -10.59
CA PRO A 133 4.55 3.60 -9.52
C PRO A 133 3.36 4.57 -9.50
N PRO A 134 2.20 4.13 -8.97
CA PRO A 134 1.99 2.83 -8.34
C PRO A 134 1.79 1.72 -9.37
N TRP A 135 2.44 0.58 -9.18
CA TRP A 135 2.35 -0.57 -10.09
C TRP A 135 1.10 -1.40 -9.74
N LEU A 136 -0.07 -0.87 -10.11
CA LEU A 136 -1.38 -1.41 -9.76
C LEU A 136 -2.28 -1.50 -11.00
N ALA A 137 -2.84 -2.67 -11.25
CA ALA A 137 -3.66 -2.92 -12.43
C ALA A 137 -4.89 -1.99 -12.54
N HIS A 138 -5.53 -1.68 -11.43
CA HIS A 138 -6.66 -0.75 -11.39
C HIS A 138 -6.25 0.69 -11.73
N VAL A 139 -5.03 1.11 -11.36
CA VAL A 139 -4.49 2.42 -11.76
C VAL A 139 -4.22 2.46 -13.26
N ALA A 140 -3.57 1.43 -13.81
CA ALA A 140 -3.33 1.32 -15.23
C ALA A 140 -4.63 1.40 -16.08
N SER A 141 -5.71 0.80 -15.56
CA SER A 141 -7.03 0.86 -16.23
C SER A 141 -7.59 2.28 -16.26
N GLU A 142 -7.55 3.00 -15.15
CA GLU A 142 -8.03 4.38 -15.06
C GLU A 142 -7.15 5.34 -15.90
N GLU A 143 -5.83 5.18 -15.85
CA GLU A 143 -4.90 5.93 -16.70
C GLU A 143 -5.21 5.74 -18.19
N ALA A 144 -5.50 4.51 -18.60
CA ALA A 144 -5.86 4.21 -19.99
C ALA A 144 -7.17 4.88 -20.39
N ILE A 145 -8.18 4.90 -19.52
CA ILE A 145 -9.45 5.59 -19.77
C ILE A 145 -9.21 7.09 -19.96
N VAL A 146 -8.56 7.74 -18.98
CA VAL A 146 -8.26 9.17 -19.03
C VAL A 146 -7.42 9.52 -20.26
N CYS A 147 -6.40 8.72 -20.58
CA CYS A 147 -5.55 8.92 -21.76
C CYS A 147 -6.37 8.88 -23.05
N VAL A 148 -7.21 7.86 -23.25
CA VAL A 148 -8.01 7.69 -24.47
C VAL A 148 -9.07 8.77 -24.60
N GLU A 149 -9.73 9.16 -23.51
CA GLU A 149 -10.71 10.25 -23.51
C GLU A 149 -10.07 11.59 -23.92
N ARG A 150 -8.86 11.90 -23.43
CA ARG A 150 -8.11 13.08 -23.85
C ARG A 150 -7.69 13.02 -25.33
N ILE A 151 -7.27 11.86 -25.83
CA ILE A 151 -6.99 11.67 -27.25
C ILE A 151 -8.23 11.94 -28.10
N ALA A 152 -9.41 11.54 -27.61
CA ALA A 152 -10.70 11.78 -28.26
C ALA A 152 -11.20 13.24 -28.15
N GLY A 153 -10.50 14.09 -27.42
CA GLY A 153 -10.86 15.50 -27.24
C GLY A 153 -11.89 15.74 -26.13
N HIS A 154 -12.11 14.77 -25.25
CA HIS A 154 -12.90 14.95 -24.04
C HIS A 154 -12.06 15.60 -22.92
N ASP A 155 -12.73 16.01 -21.86
CA ASP A 155 -12.15 16.59 -20.65
C ASP A 155 -12.47 15.70 -19.44
N PRO A 156 -11.77 14.55 -19.29
CA PRO A 156 -12.00 13.63 -18.18
C PRO A 156 -11.54 14.22 -16.86
N ILE A 157 -12.19 13.78 -15.76
CA ILE A 157 -11.76 14.12 -14.41
C ILE A 157 -10.36 13.51 -14.18
N PRO A 158 -9.37 14.32 -13.76
CA PRO A 158 -8.03 13.83 -13.47
C PRO A 158 -8.02 12.76 -12.38
N ILE A 159 -7.09 11.81 -12.47
CA ILE A 159 -6.85 10.85 -11.42
C ILE A 159 -6.22 11.57 -10.23
N ASP A 160 -6.78 11.33 -9.05
CA ASP A 160 -6.17 11.70 -7.78
C ASP A 160 -5.37 10.51 -7.24
N TYR A 161 -4.07 10.52 -7.46
CA TYR A 161 -3.18 9.45 -6.99
C TYR A 161 -3.06 9.40 -5.46
N SER A 162 -3.47 10.44 -4.75
CA SER A 162 -3.50 10.45 -3.28
C SER A 162 -4.67 9.64 -2.69
N VAL A 163 -5.64 9.24 -3.54
CA VAL A 163 -6.86 8.50 -3.14
C VAL A 163 -6.93 7.10 -3.76
N ILE A 164 -5.80 6.58 -4.22
CA ILE A 164 -5.73 5.22 -4.76
C ILE A 164 -5.60 4.22 -3.61
N PRO A 165 -6.47 3.19 -3.52
CA PRO A 165 -6.32 2.16 -2.52
C PRO A 165 -5.17 1.21 -2.87
N GLY A 166 -4.31 0.93 -1.89
CA GLY A 166 -3.32 -0.13 -1.93
C GLY A 166 -3.86 -1.41 -1.30
N CYS A 167 -3.60 -2.57 -1.92
CA CYS A 167 -4.05 -3.87 -1.42
C CYS A 167 -2.91 -4.89 -1.45
N THR A 168 -2.64 -5.53 -0.32
CA THR A 168 -1.74 -6.67 -0.21
C THR A 168 -2.55 -7.92 0.07
N TYR A 169 -2.59 -8.82 -0.94
CA TYR A 169 -3.38 -10.06 -0.93
C TYR A 169 -2.67 -11.18 -0.18
N CYS A 170 -2.45 -10.96 1.10
CA CYS A 170 -1.90 -11.93 2.04
C CYS A 170 -3.00 -12.46 2.98
N HIS A 171 -2.66 -13.18 4.05
CA HIS A 171 -3.64 -13.63 5.04
C HIS A 171 -3.10 -13.42 6.47
N PRO A 172 -3.78 -12.59 7.28
CA PRO A 172 -4.87 -11.67 6.91
C PRO A 172 -4.41 -10.63 5.88
N GLN A 173 -5.39 -10.05 5.14
CA GLN A 173 -5.11 -9.06 4.11
C GLN A 173 -4.73 -7.71 4.73
N VAL A 174 -3.99 -6.91 3.95
CA VAL A 174 -3.75 -5.50 4.27
C VAL A 174 -4.30 -4.63 3.15
N ALA A 175 -4.95 -3.54 3.52
CA ALA A 175 -5.38 -2.52 2.58
C ALA A 175 -5.28 -1.13 3.19
N SER A 176 -4.97 -0.15 2.36
CA SER A 176 -4.79 1.23 2.81
C SER A 176 -5.21 2.23 1.75
N VAL A 177 -5.56 3.44 2.19
CA VAL A 177 -5.76 4.61 1.33
C VAL A 177 -5.33 5.87 2.07
N GLY A 178 -4.69 6.78 1.37
CA GLY A 178 -4.30 8.08 1.91
C GLY A 178 -3.01 8.05 2.74
N PHE A 179 -2.91 8.99 3.69
CA PHE A 179 -1.68 9.21 4.45
C PHE A 179 -1.50 8.21 5.58
N THR A 180 -0.28 7.72 5.76
CA THR A 180 0.13 7.05 6.99
C THR A 180 0.44 8.09 8.07
N GLU A 181 0.47 7.67 9.33
CA GLU A 181 0.87 8.53 10.46
C GLU A 181 2.28 9.10 10.26
N LYS A 182 3.20 8.27 9.75
CA LYS A 182 4.56 8.72 9.42
C LYS A 182 4.58 9.80 8.33
N MET A 183 3.79 9.66 7.27
CA MET A 183 3.70 10.68 6.22
C MET A 183 3.22 12.03 6.73
N LEU A 184 2.28 12.04 7.69
CA LEU A 184 1.81 13.27 8.33
C LEU A 184 2.88 13.88 9.21
N THR A 185 3.55 13.08 10.01
CA THR A 185 4.66 13.51 10.87
C THR A 185 5.83 14.08 10.06
N ASP A 186 6.20 13.43 8.95
CA ASP A 186 7.25 13.91 8.04
C ASP A 186 6.89 15.26 7.38
N ARG A 187 5.60 15.57 7.26
CA ARG A 187 5.06 16.87 6.82
C ARG A 187 4.97 17.90 7.95
N GLY A 188 5.38 17.54 9.17
CA GLY A 188 5.37 18.41 10.34
C GLY A 188 4.02 18.49 11.08
N LEU A 189 3.05 17.67 10.69
CA LEU A 189 1.76 17.59 11.37
C LEU A 189 1.88 16.79 12.67
N LYS A 190 1.10 17.20 13.68
CA LYS A 190 1.17 16.63 15.02
C LYS A 190 -0.14 15.97 15.41
N LYS A 191 -0.02 14.78 15.96
CA LYS A 191 -1.14 14.06 16.56
C LYS A 191 -1.78 14.89 17.68
N ASP A 192 -3.09 14.85 17.76
CA ASP A 192 -3.95 15.56 18.71
C ASP A 192 -3.99 17.09 18.55
N GLU A 193 -3.16 17.67 17.64
CA GLU A 193 -3.21 19.06 17.22
C GLU A 193 -3.81 19.19 15.81
N ASP A 194 -3.25 18.44 14.84
CA ASP A 194 -3.61 18.52 13.41
C ASP A 194 -4.41 17.29 12.94
N TYR A 195 -4.28 16.16 13.61
CA TYR A 195 -5.04 14.94 13.32
C TYR A 195 -5.26 14.09 14.57
N GLN A 196 -6.26 13.22 14.50
CA GLN A 196 -6.57 12.19 15.49
C GLN A 196 -6.58 10.80 14.84
N ILE A 197 -6.39 9.78 15.67
CA ILE A 197 -6.40 8.38 15.24
C ILE A 197 -7.52 7.66 15.97
N GLY A 198 -8.34 6.97 15.19
CA GLY A 198 -9.26 5.97 15.70
C GLY A 198 -8.80 4.58 15.29
N SER A 199 -8.76 3.67 16.24
CA SER A 199 -8.40 2.27 15.99
C SER A 199 -9.41 1.34 16.64
N TYR A 200 -9.79 0.30 15.90
CA TYR A 200 -10.66 -0.76 16.41
C TYR A 200 -10.04 -2.12 16.19
N ASN A 201 -9.85 -2.87 17.28
CA ASN A 201 -9.26 -4.20 17.24
C ASN A 201 -10.34 -5.25 17.01
N LEU A 202 -10.12 -6.17 16.07
CA LEU A 202 -11.09 -7.17 15.68
C LEU A 202 -11.27 -8.33 16.67
N GLN A 203 -10.47 -8.41 17.75
CA GLN A 203 -10.51 -9.51 18.70
C GLN A 203 -11.88 -9.68 19.37
N ALA A 204 -12.59 -8.58 19.62
CA ALA A 204 -13.93 -8.58 20.21
C ALA A 204 -15.04 -8.37 19.16
N HIS A 205 -14.70 -8.28 17.87
CA HIS A 205 -15.67 -8.00 16.81
C HIS A 205 -16.55 -9.24 16.51
N GLY A 206 -17.87 -9.12 16.71
CA GLY A 206 -18.79 -10.24 16.63
C GLY A 206 -18.75 -11.03 15.32
N LYS A 207 -18.75 -10.32 14.17
CA LYS A 207 -18.66 -10.98 12.85
C LYS A 207 -17.31 -11.67 12.64
N ALA A 208 -16.22 -11.05 13.06
CA ALA A 208 -14.88 -11.63 12.94
C ALA A 208 -14.72 -12.91 13.79
N ILE A 209 -15.26 -12.90 15.01
CA ILE A 209 -15.31 -14.07 15.89
C ILE A 209 -16.14 -15.19 15.26
N ALA A 210 -17.34 -14.87 14.76
CA ALA A 210 -18.22 -15.85 14.12
C ALA A 210 -17.60 -16.47 12.87
N ALA A 211 -16.77 -15.71 12.14
CA ALA A 211 -16.03 -16.20 10.97
C ALA A 211 -14.74 -16.95 11.32
N GLY A 212 -14.27 -16.89 12.57
CA GLY A 212 -13.00 -17.48 12.98
C GLY A 212 -11.75 -16.68 12.59
N HIS A 213 -11.93 -15.42 12.17
CA HIS A 213 -10.88 -14.53 11.64
C HIS A 213 -10.83 -13.19 12.37
N ASN A 214 -10.71 -13.24 13.71
CA ASN A 214 -10.76 -12.05 14.56
C ASN A 214 -9.38 -11.43 14.86
N GLN A 215 -8.40 -11.67 13.99
CA GLN A 215 -7.07 -11.06 14.10
C GLN A 215 -7.00 -9.86 13.17
N GLY A 216 -6.61 -8.70 13.72
CA GLY A 216 -6.42 -7.52 12.92
C GLY A 216 -6.95 -6.24 13.57
N ILE A 217 -6.90 -5.17 12.81
CA ILE A 217 -7.22 -3.81 13.25
C ILE A 217 -7.73 -2.99 12.06
N VAL A 218 -8.67 -2.11 12.32
CA VAL A 218 -9.03 -0.99 11.43
C VAL A 218 -8.51 0.29 12.08
N LYS A 219 -7.74 1.07 11.33
CA LYS A 219 -7.17 2.36 11.76
C LYS A 219 -7.63 3.45 10.81
N ILE A 220 -8.17 4.54 11.35
CA ILE A 220 -8.59 5.74 10.62
C ILE A 220 -7.82 6.94 11.16
N ILE A 221 -7.29 7.76 10.27
CA ILE A 221 -6.64 9.02 10.58
C ILE A 221 -7.59 10.14 10.14
N ARG A 222 -8.04 10.92 11.11
CA ARG A 222 -9.00 12.00 10.98
C ARG A 222 -8.30 13.34 11.10
N GLY A 223 -8.48 14.25 10.15
CA GLY A 223 -7.91 15.60 10.19
C GLY A 223 -8.63 16.52 11.20
N LEU A 224 -7.93 17.52 11.68
CA LEU A 224 -8.46 18.56 12.57
C LEU A 224 -8.29 19.94 11.93
N PRO A 225 -9.22 20.90 12.13
CA PRO A 225 -10.48 20.73 12.88
C PRO A 225 -11.67 20.20 12.07
N ARG A 226 -11.51 19.96 10.73
CA ARG A 226 -12.64 19.68 9.82
C ARG A 226 -13.19 18.26 9.93
N GLY A 227 -12.39 17.31 10.39
CA GLY A 227 -12.81 15.93 10.58
C GLY A 227 -12.70 15.03 9.34
N GLU A 228 -12.09 15.51 8.25
CA GLU A 228 -11.90 14.77 7.01
C GLU A 228 -11.05 13.51 7.22
N ILE A 229 -11.31 12.47 6.43
CA ILE A 229 -10.53 11.23 6.46
C ILE A 229 -9.21 11.45 5.73
N LEU A 230 -8.10 11.56 6.45
CA LEU A 230 -6.75 11.73 5.90
C LEU A 230 -6.13 10.43 5.45
N GLY A 231 -6.45 9.34 6.13
CA GLY A 231 -5.94 8.01 5.80
C GLY A 231 -6.72 6.91 6.50
N ALA A 232 -6.68 5.72 5.93
CA ALA A 232 -7.26 4.53 6.49
C ALA A 232 -6.39 3.32 6.19
N HIS A 233 -6.21 2.47 7.19
CA HIS A 233 -5.30 1.33 7.14
C HIS A 233 -5.95 0.15 7.82
N ILE A 234 -6.05 -0.98 7.13
CA ILE A 234 -6.79 -2.16 7.58
C ILE A 234 -5.89 -3.38 7.51
N LEU A 235 -5.82 -4.12 8.60
CA LEU A 235 -5.30 -5.48 8.66
C LEU A 235 -6.47 -6.38 9.07
N ALA A 236 -7.01 -7.16 8.15
CA ALA A 236 -8.19 -7.99 8.39
C ALA A 236 -8.35 -9.07 7.31
N ASP A 237 -9.18 -10.06 7.55
CA ASP A 237 -9.50 -11.10 6.56
C ASP A 237 -10.12 -10.55 5.26
N GLN A 238 -10.87 -9.45 5.34
CA GLN A 238 -11.55 -8.80 4.22
C GLN A 238 -11.09 -7.34 4.00
N ALA A 239 -9.84 -7.03 4.31
CA ALA A 239 -9.33 -5.66 4.22
C ALA A 239 -9.47 -5.07 2.81
N THR A 240 -9.24 -5.88 1.78
CA THR A 240 -9.30 -5.45 0.38
C THR A 240 -10.71 -5.11 -0.10
N GLU A 241 -11.74 -5.63 0.56
CA GLU A 241 -13.14 -5.27 0.31
C GLU A 241 -13.56 -4.04 1.13
N LEU A 242 -13.17 -4.01 2.42
CA LEU A 242 -13.53 -2.94 3.35
C LEU A 242 -12.96 -1.58 2.96
N ILE A 243 -11.80 -1.53 2.31
CA ILE A 243 -11.13 -0.27 1.96
C ILE A 243 -11.91 0.58 0.96
N ALA A 244 -12.83 -0.01 0.19
CA ALA A 244 -13.61 0.69 -0.82
C ALA A 244 -14.50 1.80 -0.23
N GLU A 245 -15.11 1.57 0.92
CA GLU A 245 -15.90 2.58 1.65
C GLU A 245 -15.05 3.79 2.01
N LEU A 246 -13.86 3.55 2.57
CA LEU A 246 -12.95 4.60 3.01
C LEU A 246 -12.27 5.32 1.83
N THR A 247 -12.07 4.62 0.71
CA THR A 247 -11.61 5.24 -0.54
C THR A 247 -12.67 6.21 -1.08
N LEU A 248 -13.93 5.80 -1.11
CA LEU A 248 -15.04 6.66 -1.52
C LEU A 248 -15.20 7.86 -0.57
N ALA A 249 -15.13 7.62 0.75
CA ALA A 249 -15.18 8.70 1.74
C ALA A 249 -14.08 9.74 1.49
N ARG A 250 -12.83 9.30 1.26
CA ARG A 250 -11.74 10.23 0.90
C ARG A 250 -11.99 10.97 -0.41
N ARG A 251 -12.44 10.26 -1.45
CA ARG A 251 -12.74 10.88 -2.77
C ARG A 251 -13.79 11.97 -2.67
N LEU A 252 -14.76 11.83 -1.76
CA LEU A 252 -15.82 12.78 -1.51
C LEU A 252 -15.44 13.84 -0.46
N GLU A 253 -14.21 13.82 0.05
CA GLU A 253 -13.76 14.67 1.17
C GLU A 253 -14.67 14.55 2.41
N ALA A 254 -15.28 13.36 2.60
CA ALA A 254 -16.14 13.07 3.72
C ALA A 254 -15.37 13.14 5.04
N THR A 255 -16.09 13.50 6.08
CA THR A 255 -15.58 13.51 7.46
C THR A 255 -15.93 12.21 8.18
N SER A 256 -15.42 12.04 9.39
CA SER A 256 -15.83 10.94 10.27
C SER A 256 -17.34 10.98 10.58
N GLU A 257 -17.97 12.16 10.54
CA GLU A 257 -19.40 12.31 10.83
C GLU A 257 -20.27 11.55 9.82
N GLU A 258 -19.96 11.62 8.49
CA GLU A 258 -20.71 10.89 7.47
C GLU A 258 -20.60 9.37 7.67
N ILE A 259 -19.44 8.86 8.08
CA ILE A 259 -19.27 7.45 8.42
C ILE A 259 -20.09 7.11 9.67
N ASN A 260 -20.03 7.95 10.70
CA ASN A 260 -20.69 7.72 12.00
C ASN A 260 -22.21 7.75 11.94
N VAL A 261 -22.80 8.54 11.01
CA VAL A 261 -24.27 8.59 10.82
C VAL A 261 -24.76 7.57 9.79
N THR A 262 -23.86 6.95 9.03
CA THR A 262 -24.20 5.86 8.10
C THR A 262 -24.56 4.60 8.88
N VAL A 263 -25.73 4.02 8.59
CA VAL A 263 -26.14 2.77 9.22
C VAL A 263 -25.44 1.59 8.55
N HIS A 264 -24.57 0.93 9.30
CA HIS A 264 -23.87 -0.27 8.85
C HIS A 264 -24.71 -1.53 9.16
N ALA A 265 -24.74 -2.45 8.24
CA ALA A 265 -25.52 -3.71 8.41
C ALA A 265 -24.89 -4.58 9.51
N HIS A 266 -25.74 -5.21 10.33
CA HIS A 266 -25.34 -6.16 11.37
C HIS A 266 -25.79 -7.60 11.03
N PRO A 267 -24.92 -8.65 11.20
CA PRO A 267 -23.50 -8.58 11.55
C PRO A 267 -22.61 -8.53 10.30
N THR A 268 -21.75 -7.54 10.18
CA THR A 268 -20.79 -7.41 9.08
C THR A 268 -19.41 -6.98 9.58
N MET A 269 -18.38 -7.10 8.70
CA MET A 269 -17.05 -6.57 8.99
C MET A 269 -17.00 -5.03 8.89
N HIS A 270 -17.93 -4.40 8.15
CA HIS A 270 -17.99 -2.93 8.02
C HIS A 270 -18.29 -2.22 9.35
N GLU A 271 -18.93 -2.89 10.33
CA GLU A 271 -19.11 -2.33 11.67
C GLU A 271 -17.76 -1.97 12.31
N ALA A 272 -16.66 -2.66 11.95
CA ALA A 272 -15.33 -2.31 12.44
C ALA A 272 -14.82 -0.98 11.87
N VAL A 273 -15.24 -0.60 10.66
CA VAL A 273 -14.97 0.73 10.08
C VAL A 273 -15.70 1.82 10.86
N HIS A 274 -16.99 1.59 11.15
CA HIS A 274 -17.78 2.49 11.97
C HIS A 274 -17.19 2.68 13.37
N GLU A 275 -16.81 1.60 14.05
CA GLU A 275 -16.21 1.66 15.38
C GLU A 275 -14.84 2.40 15.36
N ALA A 276 -14.00 2.19 14.36
CA ALA A 276 -12.75 2.91 14.21
C ALA A 276 -12.98 4.41 13.95
N SER A 277 -14.04 4.76 13.22
CA SER A 277 -14.43 6.15 13.00
C SER A 277 -14.90 6.81 14.31
N LEU A 278 -15.77 6.16 15.08
CA LEU A 278 -16.19 6.64 16.41
C LEU A 278 -14.98 6.80 17.35
N ALA A 279 -14.03 5.84 17.31
CA ALA A 279 -12.80 5.92 18.11
C ALA A 279 -11.99 7.19 17.80
N SER A 280 -11.96 7.65 16.52
CA SER A 280 -11.27 8.88 16.12
C SER A 280 -11.85 10.16 16.73
N GLU A 281 -13.07 10.08 17.25
CA GLU A 281 -13.75 11.15 17.97
C GLU A 281 -13.79 10.93 19.49
N GLY A 282 -13.14 9.88 19.99
CA GLY A 282 -13.20 9.50 21.40
C GLY A 282 -14.56 8.95 21.84
N ARG A 283 -15.38 8.47 20.91
CA ARG A 283 -16.75 7.97 21.12
C ARG A 283 -16.87 6.46 21.11
N LEU A 284 -15.75 5.74 21.02
CA LEU A 284 -15.75 4.28 21.06
C LEU A 284 -16.39 3.81 22.37
N ILE A 285 -17.39 2.94 22.28
CA ILE A 285 -17.96 2.26 23.44
C ILE A 285 -17.09 1.01 23.66
N PRO A 286 -16.35 0.91 24.80
CA PRO A 286 -15.60 -0.29 25.11
C PRO A 286 -16.52 -1.49 25.18
N GLY A 287 -16.28 -2.51 24.32
CA GLY A 287 -17.01 -3.77 24.36
C GLY A 287 -16.53 -4.72 25.48
#